data_9eeb4ec360d5a6d10aa0033e52a20aa9
#
_entry.id   9eeb4ec360d5a6d10aa0033e52a20aa9
#
_cell.length_a   1.000
_cell.length_b   1.000
_cell.length_c   1.000
_cell.angle_alpha   90.00
_cell.angle_beta   90.00
_cell.angle_gamma   90.00
#
_symmetry.space_group_name_H-M   'P 1'
#
loop_
_entity.id
_entity.type
_entity.pdbx_description
1 polymer ?
#
loop_
_entity_poly.entity_id
_entity_poly.type
_entity_poly.pdbx_seq_one_letter_code
_entity_poly.pdbx_strand_id
1 'polypeptide(L)'
;MIKVMTIFGTRPEAIKMAPLIKELEERKEIESVVCVTAQHREMLDQVLTIFDIKPDYDLNIMKQGQTLSEITSRVLLGLEEVIKKENPNIILVHGDTTTTFAGALAAFYNGVDIGHVEAGLRTWDKYSPFPEEMNRQMVDRMTDMYFAPTSVSKNNLIDEGIADEKIYVTGNTAIDAMSTTVKKDYNNPILDWVGDNRMLLLTAHRRENLGEPMRHIFRAIKRIVDEYDDVRVVYPIHKNPKVREVAREVFGDMNKIKLIEPLEVIDFHNFQNKSYIILSDSGGIQEEAPSLGKPVLVLRNTTERPEGISAGTLKLVGTDEDTIYNETKKLLDNKFEYEKMSKASNPYGDGKASVRIVDAIIDKYGK
;
A
#
# COMPACT_ATOMS: atom_id res chain seq x y z
N MET A 1 12.89 -29.01 6.32
CA MET A 1 12.21 -27.86 5.69
C MET A 1 12.11 -26.74 6.71
N ILE A 2 12.24 -25.51 6.26
CA ILE A 2 12.09 -24.31 7.09
C ILE A 2 10.60 -24.00 7.15
N LYS A 3 9.99 -24.04 8.32
CA LYS A 3 8.57 -23.72 8.47
C LYS A 3 8.41 -22.22 8.71
N VAL A 4 7.74 -21.56 7.76
CA VAL A 4 7.48 -20.11 7.77
C VAL A 4 5.97 -19.88 7.92
N MET A 5 5.57 -19.20 9.00
CA MET A 5 4.16 -18.84 9.20
C MET A 5 3.95 -17.36 8.87
N THR A 6 2.98 -17.05 8.01
CA THR A 6 2.57 -15.68 7.71
C THR A 6 1.31 -15.32 8.46
N ILE A 7 1.28 -14.14 9.09
CA ILE A 7 0.12 -13.65 9.87
C ILE A 7 -0.30 -12.30 9.33
N PHE A 8 -1.59 -12.17 8.97
CA PHE A 8 -2.20 -10.90 8.54
C PHE A 8 -3.72 -10.93 8.76
N GLY A 9 -4.37 -9.76 8.72
CA GLY A 9 -5.79 -9.69 9.05
C GLY A 9 -6.60 -8.64 8.33
N THR A 10 -5.95 -7.76 7.56
CA THR A 10 -6.60 -6.68 6.83
C THR A 10 -6.35 -6.79 5.33
N ARG A 11 -7.18 -6.09 4.54
CA ARG A 11 -7.05 -6.03 3.08
C ARG A 11 -5.68 -5.51 2.61
N PRO A 12 -5.15 -4.39 3.16
CA PRO A 12 -3.84 -3.90 2.73
C PRO A 12 -2.69 -4.86 3.01
N GLU A 13 -2.71 -5.51 4.19
CA GLU A 13 -1.73 -6.55 4.51
C GLU A 13 -1.81 -7.72 3.53
N ALA A 14 -3.02 -8.21 3.26
CA ALA A 14 -3.23 -9.35 2.36
C ALA A 14 -2.69 -9.07 0.95
N ILE A 15 -2.93 -7.89 0.38
CA ILE A 15 -2.41 -7.50 -0.93
C ILE A 15 -0.88 -7.59 -0.97
N LYS A 16 -0.22 -7.08 0.06
CA LYS A 16 1.24 -7.02 0.15
C LYS A 16 1.87 -8.35 0.56
N MET A 17 1.16 -9.19 1.33
CA MET A 17 1.64 -10.52 1.72
C MET A 17 1.39 -11.59 0.65
N ALA A 18 0.40 -11.39 -0.24
CA ALA A 18 0.04 -12.38 -1.26
C ALA A 18 1.22 -12.80 -2.16
N PRO A 19 2.00 -11.89 -2.77
CA PRO A 19 3.15 -12.28 -3.58
C PRO A 19 4.24 -12.98 -2.76
N LEU A 20 4.41 -12.61 -1.48
CA LEU A 20 5.35 -13.27 -0.59
C LEU A 20 4.92 -14.71 -0.27
N ILE A 21 3.63 -14.93 -0.01
CA ILE A 21 3.07 -16.27 0.20
C ILE A 21 3.29 -17.14 -1.03
N LYS A 22 3.02 -16.62 -2.23
CA LYS A 22 3.27 -17.37 -3.48
C LYS A 22 4.74 -17.73 -3.66
N GLU A 23 5.65 -16.81 -3.38
CA GLU A 23 7.10 -17.11 -3.43
C GLU A 23 7.49 -18.16 -2.37
N LEU A 24 6.94 -18.13 -1.15
CA LEU A 24 7.17 -19.14 -0.13
C LEU A 24 6.66 -20.52 -0.57
N GLU A 25 5.48 -20.59 -1.21
CA GLU A 25 4.89 -21.85 -1.72
C GLU A 25 5.72 -22.47 -2.87
N GLU A 26 6.44 -21.66 -3.65
CA GLU A 26 7.26 -22.12 -4.77
C GLU A 26 8.63 -22.70 -4.33
N ARG A 27 9.08 -22.42 -3.10
CA ARG A 27 10.41 -22.84 -2.60
C ARG A 27 10.34 -24.20 -1.92
N LYS A 28 11.11 -25.15 -2.44
CA LYS A 28 11.17 -26.54 -1.93
C LYS A 28 11.74 -26.67 -0.51
N GLU A 29 12.53 -25.70 -0.09
CA GLU A 29 13.15 -25.63 1.22
C GLU A 29 12.17 -25.20 2.31
N ILE A 30 11.01 -24.63 1.92
CA ILE A 30 10.05 -23.98 2.81
C ILE A 30 8.75 -24.79 2.92
N GLU A 31 8.24 -24.86 4.13
CA GLU A 31 6.87 -25.23 4.46
C GLU A 31 6.13 -23.94 4.84
N SER A 32 5.26 -23.46 3.94
CA SER A 32 4.49 -22.24 4.15
C SER A 32 3.22 -22.53 4.93
N VAL A 33 2.96 -21.78 6.01
CA VAL A 33 1.73 -21.84 6.80
C VAL A 33 1.08 -20.46 6.78
N VAL A 34 -0.17 -20.37 6.36
CA VAL A 34 -0.91 -19.11 6.25
C VAL A 34 -1.96 -19.03 7.35
N CYS A 35 -1.82 -18.03 8.24
CA CYS A 35 -2.77 -17.77 9.32
C CYS A 35 -3.40 -16.38 9.14
N VAL A 36 -4.71 -16.32 8.96
CA VAL A 36 -5.43 -15.06 8.88
C VAL A 36 -6.19 -14.78 10.18
N THR A 37 -6.15 -13.52 10.63
CA THR A 37 -6.94 -13.11 11.81
C THR A 37 -8.35 -12.69 11.43
N ALA A 38 -8.56 -12.29 10.16
CA ALA A 38 -9.81 -11.76 9.64
C ALA A 38 -10.35 -10.58 10.47
N GLN A 39 -9.45 -9.62 10.79
CA GLN A 39 -9.82 -8.36 11.45
C GLN A 39 -10.85 -7.58 10.61
N HIS A 40 -10.82 -7.69 9.26
CA HIS A 40 -11.79 -7.15 8.31
C HIS A 40 -12.21 -8.28 7.34
N ARG A 41 -13.28 -9.00 7.67
CA ARG A 41 -13.68 -10.26 7.02
C ARG A 41 -13.88 -10.14 5.50
N GLU A 42 -14.90 -9.40 5.07
CA GLU A 42 -15.32 -9.37 3.66
C GLU A 42 -14.23 -8.87 2.71
N MET A 43 -13.51 -7.83 3.12
CA MET A 43 -12.45 -7.23 2.31
C MET A 43 -11.21 -8.12 2.21
N LEU A 44 -10.94 -8.92 3.24
CA LEU A 44 -9.84 -9.89 3.24
C LEU A 44 -10.15 -11.05 2.28
N ASP A 45 -11.35 -11.62 2.37
CA ASP A 45 -11.76 -12.78 1.56
C ASP A 45 -11.69 -12.49 0.05
N GLN A 46 -12.02 -11.27 -0.36
CA GLN A 46 -11.86 -10.84 -1.76
C GLN A 46 -10.41 -10.95 -2.23
N VAL A 47 -9.45 -10.47 -1.41
CA VAL A 47 -8.03 -10.54 -1.76
C VAL A 47 -7.53 -11.98 -1.79
N LEU A 48 -7.89 -12.78 -0.80
CA LEU A 48 -7.54 -14.22 -0.76
C LEU A 48 -8.01 -14.93 -2.04
N THR A 49 -9.22 -14.64 -2.49
CA THR A 49 -9.78 -15.19 -3.73
C THR A 49 -9.00 -14.70 -4.97
N ILE A 50 -8.67 -13.39 -5.05
CA ILE A 50 -7.95 -12.80 -6.18
C ILE A 50 -6.57 -13.43 -6.38
N PHE A 51 -5.87 -13.70 -5.27
CA PHE A 51 -4.52 -14.27 -5.30
C PHE A 51 -4.50 -15.80 -5.15
N ASP A 52 -5.66 -16.45 -5.13
CA ASP A 52 -5.81 -17.90 -4.92
C ASP A 52 -5.03 -18.38 -3.67
N ILE A 53 -5.27 -17.73 -2.54
CA ILE A 53 -4.67 -18.08 -1.24
C ILE A 53 -5.72 -18.77 -0.38
N LYS A 54 -5.38 -19.95 0.13
CA LYS A 54 -6.18 -20.70 1.11
C LYS A 54 -5.48 -20.65 2.46
N PRO A 55 -6.04 -19.94 3.45
CA PRO A 55 -5.46 -19.96 4.78
C PRO A 55 -5.54 -21.35 5.40
N ASP A 56 -4.45 -21.79 6.06
CA ASP A 56 -4.42 -23.00 6.89
C ASP A 56 -5.17 -22.76 8.21
N TYR A 57 -5.14 -21.54 8.69
CA TYR A 57 -5.81 -21.08 9.91
C TYR A 57 -6.57 -19.78 9.69
N ASP A 58 -7.79 -19.74 10.19
CA ASP A 58 -8.64 -18.56 10.19
C ASP A 58 -9.19 -18.32 11.59
N LEU A 59 -8.69 -17.30 12.28
CA LEU A 59 -9.09 -16.98 13.64
C LEU A 59 -10.44 -16.28 13.74
N ASN A 60 -10.93 -15.71 12.63
CA ASN A 60 -12.24 -15.08 12.49
C ASN A 60 -12.59 -14.13 13.66
N ILE A 61 -11.66 -13.21 13.98
CA ILE A 61 -11.79 -12.35 15.17
C ILE A 61 -12.72 -11.17 14.99
N MET A 62 -13.22 -10.90 13.77
CA MET A 62 -14.03 -9.71 13.49
C MET A 62 -15.29 -9.67 14.33
N LYS A 63 -15.54 -8.54 15.01
CA LYS A 63 -16.80 -8.19 15.67
C LYS A 63 -17.12 -6.73 15.43
N GLN A 64 -18.40 -6.41 15.33
CA GLN A 64 -18.85 -5.04 15.15
C GLN A 64 -18.51 -4.19 16.39
N GLY A 65 -17.88 -3.02 16.17
CA GLY A 65 -17.58 -2.06 17.25
C GLY A 65 -16.46 -2.50 18.20
N GLN A 66 -15.63 -3.50 17.81
CA GLN A 66 -14.51 -3.97 18.64
C GLN A 66 -13.46 -2.88 18.88
N THR A 67 -12.93 -2.85 20.11
CA THR A 67 -11.83 -1.97 20.52
C THR A 67 -10.47 -2.56 20.10
N LEU A 68 -9.42 -1.72 20.07
CA LEU A 68 -8.04 -2.18 19.82
C LEU A 68 -7.61 -3.25 20.85
N SER A 69 -7.97 -3.08 22.11
CA SER A 69 -7.67 -4.05 23.20
C SER A 69 -8.33 -5.41 22.95
N GLU A 70 -9.58 -5.43 22.47
CA GLU A 70 -10.29 -6.66 22.14
C GLU A 70 -9.67 -7.36 20.92
N ILE A 71 -9.25 -6.61 19.88
CA ILE A 71 -8.54 -7.15 18.73
C ILE A 71 -7.24 -7.79 19.22
N THR A 72 -6.40 -7.05 19.94
CA THR A 72 -5.11 -7.52 20.47
C THR A 72 -5.27 -8.82 21.28
N SER A 73 -6.21 -8.83 22.22
CA SER A 73 -6.43 -9.98 23.09
C SER A 73 -6.86 -11.23 22.32
N ARG A 74 -7.80 -11.09 21.35
CA ARG A 74 -8.28 -12.24 20.55
C ARG A 74 -7.21 -12.77 19.62
N VAL A 75 -6.44 -11.90 18.96
CA VAL A 75 -5.33 -12.32 18.11
C VAL A 75 -4.28 -13.05 18.94
N LEU A 76 -3.87 -12.47 20.08
CA LEU A 76 -2.85 -13.06 20.94
C LEU A 76 -3.23 -14.48 21.42
N LEU A 77 -4.44 -14.62 21.98
CA LEU A 77 -4.93 -15.92 22.48
C LEU A 77 -5.16 -16.93 21.36
N GLY A 78 -5.71 -16.50 20.21
CA GLY A 78 -5.94 -17.39 19.07
C GLY A 78 -4.65 -17.89 18.44
N LEU A 79 -3.62 -17.04 18.36
CA LEU A 79 -2.33 -17.43 17.81
C LEU A 79 -1.52 -18.35 18.71
N GLU A 80 -1.68 -18.25 20.03
CA GLU A 80 -0.92 -19.08 20.97
C GLU A 80 -1.08 -20.58 20.67
N GLU A 81 -2.30 -21.04 20.44
CA GLU A 81 -2.59 -22.44 20.12
C GLU A 81 -2.04 -22.85 18.76
N VAL A 82 -2.17 -21.97 17.75
CA VAL A 82 -1.68 -22.23 16.40
C VAL A 82 -0.15 -22.32 16.40
N ILE A 83 0.53 -21.37 17.05
CA ILE A 83 2.00 -21.33 17.11
C ILE A 83 2.54 -22.58 17.82
N LYS A 84 1.95 -22.98 18.96
CA LYS A 84 2.34 -24.18 19.68
C LYS A 84 2.17 -25.47 18.85
N LYS A 85 1.11 -25.52 18.05
CA LYS A 85 0.83 -26.68 17.19
C LYS A 85 1.79 -26.76 16.01
N GLU A 86 2.00 -25.63 15.31
CA GLU A 86 2.81 -25.58 14.10
C GLU A 86 4.31 -25.51 14.37
N ASN A 87 4.72 -24.94 15.50
CA ASN A 87 6.11 -24.74 15.90
C ASN A 87 6.99 -24.21 14.76
N PRO A 88 6.65 -23.03 14.16
CA PRO A 88 7.37 -22.49 13.02
C PRO A 88 8.77 -22.03 13.39
N ASN A 89 9.69 -22.00 12.42
CA ASN A 89 11.03 -21.44 12.60
C ASN A 89 10.99 -19.92 12.67
N ILE A 90 10.09 -19.31 11.89
CA ILE A 90 9.91 -17.84 11.83
C ILE A 90 8.45 -17.51 11.54
N ILE A 91 7.98 -16.43 12.14
CA ILE A 91 6.68 -15.83 11.86
C ILE A 91 6.89 -14.50 11.11
N LEU A 92 6.23 -14.34 9.97
CA LEU A 92 6.23 -13.09 9.21
C LEU A 92 4.98 -12.27 9.51
N VAL A 93 5.19 -11.03 9.91
CA VAL A 93 4.14 -10.01 10.10
C VAL A 93 4.41 -8.82 9.18
N HIS A 94 3.38 -8.06 8.82
CA HIS A 94 3.50 -6.99 7.84
C HIS A 94 3.03 -5.64 8.38
N GLY A 95 3.86 -4.61 8.23
CA GLY A 95 3.48 -3.21 8.47
C GLY A 95 3.17 -2.91 9.95
N ASP A 96 2.00 -2.35 10.24
CA ASP A 96 1.77 -1.65 11.50
C ASP A 96 0.36 -1.80 12.08
N THR A 97 -0.41 -2.77 11.60
CA THR A 97 -1.75 -3.00 12.11
C THR A 97 -1.73 -3.56 13.54
N THR A 98 -2.88 -3.54 14.21
CA THR A 98 -3.04 -4.22 15.50
C THR A 98 -2.80 -5.74 15.38
N THR A 99 -3.15 -6.35 14.25
CA THR A 99 -2.83 -7.75 13.94
C THR A 99 -1.31 -7.97 13.88
N THR A 100 -0.56 -7.09 13.22
CA THR A 100 0.90 -7.13 13.14
C THR A 100 1.53 -7.11 14.53
N PHE A 101 1.13 -6.14 15.35
CA PHE A 101 1.63 -6.03 16.73
C PHE A 101 1.30 -7.25 17.57
N ALA A 102 0.03 -7.71 17.58
CA ALA A 102 -0.39 -8.85 18.38
C ALA A 102 0.24 -10.16 17.88
N GLY A 103 0.44 -10.31 16.55
CA GLY A 103 1.14 -11.43 15.93
C GLY A 103 2.61 -11.53 16.36
N ALA A 104 3.33 -10.39 16.30
CA ALA A 104 4.71 -10.32 16.77
C ALA A 104 4.81 -10.63 18.28
N LEU A 105 3.90 -10.09 19.08
CA LEU A 105 3.86 -10.36 20.52
C LEU A 105 3.60 -11.84 20.85
N ALA A 106 2.68 -12.48 20.10
CA ALA A 106 2.42 -13.92 20.23
C ALA A 106 3.64 -14.76 19.88
N ALA A 107 4.35 -14.42 18.79
CA ALA A 107 5.60 -15.06 18.40
C ALA A 107 6.66 -14.93 19.49
N PHE A 108 6.87 -13.72 20.00
CA PHE A 108 7.83 -13.44 21.07
C PHE A 108 7.55 -14.26 22.34
N TYR A 109 6.29 -14.34 22.78
CA TYR A 109 5.90 -15.13 23.97
C TYR A 109 6.11 -16.64 23.80
N ASN A 110 6.08 -17.14 22.58
CA ASN A 110 6.32 -18.54 22.27
C ASN A 110 7.77 -18.85 21.85
N GLY A 111 8.68 -17.85 21.89
CA GLY A 111 10.09 -18.03 21.56
C GLY A 111 10.35 -18.34 20.09
N VAL A 112 9.50 -17.85 19.19
CA VAL A 112 9.62 -17.99 17.74
C VAL A 112 10.20 -16.73 17.14
N ASP A 113 11.17 -16.85 16.22
CA ASP A 113 11.77 -15.73 15.50
C ASP A 113 10.72 -14.95 14.71
N ILE A 114 10.91 -13.63 14.61
CA ILE A 114 10.00 -12.69 13.96
C ILE A 114 10.68 -12.04 12.76
N GLY A 115 10.04 -12.14 11.59
CA GLY A 115 10.37 -11.34 10.40
C GLY A 115 9.34 -10.22 10.20
N HIS A 116 9.80 -8.98 10.20
CA HIS A 116 8.93 -7.83 9.99
C HIS A 116 9.05 -7.33 8.54
N VAL A 117 8.02 -7.56 7.75
CA VAL A 117 7.90 -7.05 6.38
C VAL A 117 7.39 -5.61 6.41
N GLU A 118 8.03 -4.71 5.68
CA GLU A 118 7.82 -3.25 5.72
C GLU A 118 8.31 -2.62 7.04
N ALA A 119 9.44 -3.11 7.56
CA ALA A 119 10.07 -2.61 8.78
C ALA A 119 10.72 -1.24 8.61
N GLY A 120 10.81 -0.47 9.68
CA GLY A 120 11.60 0.77 9.75
C GLY A 120 10.91 2.03 9.22
N LEU A 121 9.63 2.00 8.87
CA LEU A 121 8.86 3.23 8.61
C LEU A 121 8.69 4.03 9.90
N ARG A 122 8.86 5.36 9.85
CA ARG A 122 8.74 6.26 11.01
C ARG A 122 8.10 7.60 10.66
N THR A 123 7.24 8.07 11.55
CA THR A 123 6.78 9.46 11.59
C THR A 123 7.32 10.20 12.79
N TRP A 124 7.79 9.47 13.81
CA TRP A 124 8.26 9.96 15.10
C TRP A 124 7.20 10.67 15.95
N ASP A 125 5.95 10.67 15.52
CA ASP A 125 4.80 11.14 16.28
C ASP A 125 3.90 9.96 16.67
N LYS A 126 3.96 9.53 17.92
CA LYS A 126 3.23 8.37 18.46
C LYS A 126 1.71 8.41 18.27
N TYR A 127 1.17 9.58 17.94
CA TYR A 127 -0.26 9.77 17.70
C TYR A 127 -0.60 10.01 16.22
N SER A 128 0.39 9.99 15.31
CA SER A 128 0.17 10.25 13.89
C SER A 128 1.06 9.37 12.98
N PRO A 129 0.48 8.34 12.35
CA PRO A 129 -0.87 7.79 12.52
C PRO A 129 -1.03 7.04 13.85
N PHE A 130 -2.25 6.98 14.38
CA PHE A 130 -2.57 6.25 15.60
C PHE A 130 -3.52 5.07 15.30
N PRO A 131 -3.23 3.84 15.77
CA PRO A 131 -2.10 3.42 16.64
C PRO A 131 -0.84 2.97 15.88
N GLU A 132 -0.79 3.15 14.56
CA GLU A 132 0.16 2.50 13.64
C GLU A 132 1.61 2.84 13.97
N GLU A 133 1.94 4.11 14.31
CA GLU A 133 3.33 4.48 14.60
C GLU A 133 3.89 3.71 15.80
N MET A 134 3.09 3.56 16.85
CA MET A 134 3.55 2.81 18.04
C MET A 134 3.58 1.31 17.77
N ASN A 135 2.62 0.78 16.99
CA ASN A 135 2.62 -0.63 16.63
C ASN A 135 3.93 -1.00 15.92
N ARG A 136 4.35 -0.23 14.89
CA ARG A 136 5.58 -0.53 14.13
C ARG A 136 6.84 -0.45 14.98
N GLN A 137 6.95 0.56 15.85
CA GLN A 137 8.08 0.68 16.75
C GLN A 137 8.17 -0.49 17.75
N MET A 138 7.03 -0.92 18.31
CA MET A 138 7.00 -2.08 19.23
C MET A 138 7.29 -3.39 18.49
N VAL A 139 6.80 -3.57 17.28
CA VAL A 139 7.11 -4.76 16.45
C VAL A 139 8.60 -4.81 16.15
N ASP A 140 9.20 -3.68 15.73
CA ASP A 140 10.63 -3.62 15.41
C ASP A 140 11.51 -3.95 16.64
N ARG A 141 11.05 -3.69 17.88
CA ARG A 141 11.80 -4.08 19.09
C ARG A 141 11.80 -5.58 19.37
N MET A 142 10.85 -6.33 18.82
CA MET A 142 10.74 -7.79 18.99
C MET A 142 11.28 -8.57 17.79
N THR A 143 11.63 -7.88 16.70
CA THR A 143 11.96 -8.48 15.40
C THR A 143 13.39 -9.04 15.36
N ASP A 144 13.58 -10.15 14.65
CA ASP A 144 14.87 -10.83 14.41
C ASP A 144 15.39 -10.62 12.98
N MET A 145 14.49 -10.45 11.98
CA MET A 145 14.81 -10.16 10.60
C MET A 145 13.96 -8.97 10.11
N TYR A 146 14.62 -7.89 9.72
CA TYR A 146 13.95 -6.65 9.30
C TYR A 146 13.99 -6.53 7.79
N PHE A 147 12.82 -6.57 7.14
CA PHE A 147 12.69 -6.40 5.70
C PHE A 147 12.26 -4.95 5.40
N ALA A 148 13.25 -4.09 5.28
CA ALA A 148 13.04 -2.67 5.06
C ALA A 148 12.71 -2.38 3.58
N PRO A 149 11.67 -1.57 3.27
CA PRO A 149 11.32 -1.25 1.89
C PRO A 149 12.34 -0.35 1.20
N THR A 150 13.03 0.51 1.96
CA THR A 150 13.97 1.49 1.42
C THR A 150 15.22 1.62 2.30
N SER A 151 16.25 2.30 1.77
CA SER A 151 17.42 2.66 2.57
C SER A 151 17.11 3.67 3.69
N VAL A 152 16.09 4.51 3.54
CA VAL A 152 15.62 5.41 4.59
C VAL A 152 15.05 4.61 5.75
N SER A 153 14.19 3.63 5.47
CA SER A 153 13.65 2.73 6.49
C SER A 153 14.74 1.94 7.20
N LYS A 154 15.76 1.45 6.46
CA LYS A 154 16.96 0.83 7.05
C LYS A 154 17.68 1.78 7.99
N ASN A 155 17.91 3.03 7.58
CA ASN A 155 18.62 4.01 8.41
C ASN A 155 17.86 4.31 9.71
N ASN A 156 16.53 4.42 9.67
CA ASN A 156 15.71 4.57 10.86
C ASN A 156 15.96 3.45 11.88
N LEU A 157 16.06 2.20 11.40
CA LEU A 157 16.34 1.05 12.27
C LEU A 157 17.77 1.10 12.85
N ILE A 158 18.76 1.48 12.04
CA ILE A 158 20.15 1.66 12.51
C ILE A 158 20.22 2.75 13.57
N ASP A 159 19.55 3.88 13.36
CA ASP A 159 19.51 4.99 14.31
C ASP A 159 18.84 4.60 15.64
N GLU A 160 17.96 3.59 15.62
CA GLU A 160 17.37 2.96 16.81
C GLU A 160 18.26 1.87 17.43
N GLY A 161 19.45 1.62 16.88
CA GLY A 161 20.44 0.67 17.42
C GLY A 161 20.23 -0.77 16.94
N ILE A 162 19.47 -1.01 15.88
CA ILE A 162 19.37 -2.34 15.26
C ILE A 162 20.63 -2.61 14.45
N ALA A 163 21.20 -3.82 14.63
CA ALA A 163 22.42 -4.24 13.95
C ALA A 163 22.18 -4.40 12.43
N ASP A 164 23.12 -3.88 11.63
CA ASP A 164 23.00 -3.81 10.15
C ASP A 164 22.80 -5.18 9.50
N GLU A 165 23.43 -6.21 10.03
CA GLU A 165 23.34 -7.60 9.56
C GLU A 165 21.96 -8.23 9.72
N LYS A 166 21.06 -7.64 10.50
CA LYS A 166 19.67 -8.07 10.67
C LYS A 166 18.70 -7.38 9.69
N ILE A 167 19.17 -6.35 8.96
CA ILE A 167 18.31 -5.48 8.14
C ILE A 167 18.57 -5.74 6.66
N TYR A 168 17.53 -6.15 5.96
CA TYR A 168 17.52 -6.44 4.53
C TYR A 168 16.73 -5.37 3.79
N VAL A 169 17.35 -4.63 2.88
CA VAL A 169 16.62 -3.69 2.00
C VAL A 169 16.04 -4.50 0.84
N THR A 170 14.76 -4.76 0.90
CA THR A 170 14.08 -5.67 -0.03
C THR A 170 13.29 -4.98 -1.13
N GLY A 171 12.85 -3.76 -0.89
CA GLY A 171 11.76 -3.12 -1.62
C GLY A 171 10.41 -3.38 -0.94
N ASN A 172 9.35 -2.81 -1.49
CA ASN A 172 7.98 -2.95 -0.98
C ASN A 172 7.24 -4.03 -1.76
N THR A 173 6.67 -5.00 -1.07
CA THR A 173 5.89 -6.11 -1.66
C THR A 173 4.60 -5.66 -2.35
N ALA A 174 4.14 -4.41 -2.14
CA ALA A 174 3.07 -3.81 -2.94
C ALA A 174 3.43 -3.78 -4.43
N ILE A 175 4.70 -3.56 -4.76
CA ILE A 175 5.17 -3.53 -6.15
C ILE A 175 5.13 -4.94 -6.76
N ASP A 176 5.47 -5.96 -5.98
CA ASP A 176 5.35 -7.37 -6.40
C ASP A 176 3.89 -7.74 -6.71
N ALA A 177 2.94 -7.28 -5.89
CA ALA A 177 1.52 -7.53 -6.10
C ALA A 177 1.02 -6.99 -7.44
N MET A 178 1.58 -5.90 -7.93
CA MET A 178 1.17 -5.30 -9.20
C MET A 178 1.51 -6.18 -10.40
N SER A 179 2.55 -7.01 -10.33
CA SER A 179 2.88 -7.97 -11.40
C SER A 179 1.77 -8.99 -11.63
N THR A 180 1.01 -9.33 -10.59
CA THR A 180 -0.13 -10.26 -10.65
C THR A 180 -1.44 -9.58 -11.03
N THR A 181 -1.65 -8.34 -10.56
CA THR A 181 -2.93 -7.64 -10.69
C THR A 181 -3.05 -6.80 -11.97
N VAL A 182 -1.93 -6.29 -12.50
CA VAL A 182 -1.92 -5.55 -13.76
C VAL A 182 -1.93 -6.51 -14.94
N LYS A 183 -2.97 -6.44 -15.76
CA LYS A 183 -3.18 -7.34 -16.90
C LYS A 183 -3.00 -6.60 -18.22
N LYS A 184 -2.33 -7.25 -19.19
CA LYS A 184 -2.14 -6.68 -20.55
C LYS A 184 -3.47 -6.44 -21.24
N ASP A 185 -4.37 -7.42 -21.16
CA ASP A 185 -5.66 -7.45 -21.87
C ASP A 185 -6.81 -7.09 -20.90
N TYR A 186 -6.61 -6.03 -20.10
CA TYR A 186 -7.63 -5.55 -19.18
C TYR A 186 -8.64 -4.66 -19.90
N ASN A 187 -9.91 -5.03 -19.83
CA ASN A 187 -11.04 -4.32 -20.42
C ASN A 187 -12.00 -3.83 -19.32
N ASN A 188 -12.47 -2.60 -19.47
CA ASN A 188 -13.48 -2.03 -18.57
C ASN A 188 -14.25 -0.93 -19.32
N PRO A 189 -15.59 -0.89 -19.24
CA PRO A 189 -16.40 0.11 -19.95
C PRO A 189 -16.04 1.57 -19.66
N ILE A 190 -15.44 1.84 -18.48
CA ILE A 190 -14.96 3.18 -18.16
C ILE A 190 -13.71 3.53 -18.99
N LEU A 191 -12.82 2.57 -19.21
CA LEU A 191 -11.64 2.75 -20.07
C LEU A 191 -12.05 2.88 -21.54
N ASP A 192 -13.10 2.18 -22.00
CA ASP A 192 -13.67 2.36 -23.34
C ASP A 192 -14.20 3.77 -23.52
N TRP A 193 -14.84 4.36 -22.49
CA TRP A 193 -15.25 5.77 -22.51
C TRP A 193 -14.07 6.74 -22.53
N VAL A 194 -12.97 6.42 -21.88
CA VAL A 194 -11.72 7.20 -21.98
C VAL A 194 -11.18 7.17 -23.40
N GLY A 195 -11.22 6.01 -24.06
CA GLY A 195 -10.69 5.81 -25.42
C GLY A 195 -9.22 6.22 -25.55
N ASP A 196 -8.90 6.97 -26.60
CA ASP A 196 -7.53 7.46 -26.88
C ASP A 196 -7.16 8.74 -26.09
N ASN A 197 -8.04 9.22 -25.22
CA ASN A 197 -7.76 10.43 -24.44
C ASN A 197 -6.76 10.18 -23.31
N ARG A 198 -6.04 11.20 -22.90
CA ARG A 198 -5.16 11.19 -21.74
C ARG A 198 -5.99 11.10 -20.45
N MET A 199 -5.90 9.96 -19.76
CA MET A 199 -6.64 9.74 -18.51
C MET A 199 -5.92 10.35 -17.32
N LEU A 200 -6.58 11.22 -16.56
CA LEU A 200 -6.18 11.62 -15.23
C LEU A 200 -6.94 10.74 -14.22
N LEU A 201 -6.22 9.99 -13.41
CA LEU A 201 -6.81 9.23 -12.31
C LEU A 201 -6.75 10.08 -11.04
N LEU A 202 -7.92 10.43 -10.51
CA LEU A 202 -8.03 11.24 -9.29
C LEU A 202 -8.42 10.38 -8.11
N THR A 203 -7.71 10.52 -6.98
CA THR A 203 -8.16 9.99 -5.68
C THR A 203 -7.91 11.05 -4.61
N ALA A 204 -8.99 11.51 -3.97
CA ALA A 204 -8.93 12.49 -2.89
C ALA A 204 -10.00 12.17 -1.85
N HIS A 205 -9.56 11.87 -0.62
CA HIS A 205 -10.48 11.41 0.44
C HIS A 205 -9.95 11.67 1.86
N ARG A 206 -8.74 12.19 2.02
CA ARG A 206 -8.17 12.44 3.34
C ARG A 206 -8.96 13.47 4.12
N ARG A 207 -9.07 13.28 5.44
CA ARG A 207 -9.83 14.14 6.33
C ARG A 207 -9.29 15.58 6.35
N GLU A 208 -7.98 15.73 6.25
CA GLU A 208 -7.28 17.02 6.19
C GLU A 208 -7.65 17.85 4.95
N ASN A 209 -8.09 17.18 3.88
CA ASN A 209 -8.49 17.83 2.64
C ASN A 209 -9.98 18.19 2.57
N LEU A 210 -10.81 17.80 3.55
CA LEU A 210 -12.24 18.09 3.52
C LEU A 210 -12.52 19.60 3.60
N GLY A 211 -13.55 20.07 2.90
CA GLY A 211 -13.94 21.47 2.85
C GLY A 211 -13.26 22.25 1.73
N GLU A 212 -12.74 23.44 2.02
CA GLU A 212 -12.13 24.31 0.99
C GLU A 212 -10.91 23.70 0.28
N PRO A 213 -9.98 22.99 0.95
CA PRO A 213 -8.90 22.34 0.23
C PRO A 213 -9.38 21.39 -0.87
N MET A 214 -10.44 20.62 -0.61
CA MET A 214 -11.03 19.72 -1.61
C MET A 214 -11.70 20.48 -2.77
N ARG A 215 -12.35 21.61 -2.49
CA ARG A 215 -12.90 22.50 -3.55
C ARG A 215 -11.80 23.04 -4.45
N HIS A 216 -10.67 23.45 -3.89
CA HIS A 216 -9.52 23.91 -4.66
C HIS A 216 -8.98 22.80 -5.57
N ILE A 217 -8.79 21.58 -5.04
CA ILE A 217 -8.38 20.41 -5.83
C ILE A 217 -9.34 20.21 -7.01
N PHE A 218 -10.65 20.18 -6.74
CA PHE A 218 -11.64 19.91 -7.78
C PHE A 218 -11.77 21.05 -8.81
N ARG A 219 -11.63 22.30 -8.38
CA ARG A 219 -11.59 23.45 -9.30
C ARG A 219 -10.38 23.40 -10.23
N ALA A 220 -9.20 23.04 -9.72
CA ALA A 220 -8.02 22.84 -10.54
C ALA A 220 -8.25 21.78 -11.62
N ILE A 221 -8.85 20.63 -11.24
CA ILE A 221 -9.20 19.55 -12.17
C ILE A 221 -10.22 20.03 -13.21
N LYS A 222 -11.25 20.78 -12.78
CA LYS A 222 -12.24 21.37 -13.68
C LYS A 222 -11.59 22.28 -14.72
N ARG A 223 -10.69 23.17 -14.32
CA ARG A 223 -9.94 24.05 -15.23
C ARG A 223 -9.15 23.25 -16.28
N ILE A 224 -8.50 22.15 -15.88
CA ILE A 224 -7.77 21.28 -16.80
C ILE A 224 -8.72 20.69 -17.85
N VAL A 225 -9.84 20.10 -17.47
CA VAL A 225 -10.75 19.48 -18.46
C VAL A 225 -11.49 20.50 -19.33
N ASP A 226 -11.66 21.72 -18.85
CA ASP A 226 -12.21 22.82 -19.64
C ASP A 226 -11.21 23.29 -20.73
N GLU A 227 -9.91 23.23 -20.46
CA GLU A 227 -8.86 23.66 -21.38
C GLU A 227 -8.44 22.59 -22.40
N TYR A 228 -8.46 21.29 -22.00
CA TYR A 228 -7.96 20.18 -22.84
C TYR A 228 -9.10 19.30 -23.36
N ASP A 229 -9.24 19.19 -24.67
CA ASP A 229 -10.28 18.36 -25.28
C ASP A 229 -9.95 16.85 -25.23
N ASP A 230 -8.67 16.52 -25.20
CA ASP A 230 -8.15 15.15 -25.14
C ASP A 230 -7.88 14.64 -23.73
N VAL A 231 -8.40 15.31 -22.70
CA VAL A 231 -8.27 14.88 -21.31
C VAL A 231 -9.60 14.33 -20.78
N ARG A 232 -9.52 13.21 -20.10
CA ARG A 232 -10.63 12.62 -19.34
C ARG A 232 -10.20 12.35 -17.92
N VAL A 233 -11.08 12.60 -16.97
CA VAL A 233 -10.84 12.33 -15.54
C VAL A 233 -11.70 11.17 -15.09
N VAL A 234 -11.06 10.17 -14.46
CA VAL A 234 -11.75 9.11 -13.75
C VAL A 234 -11.49 9.29 -12.27
N TYR A 235 -12.57 9.38 -11.51
CA TYR A 235 -12.51 9.53 -10.06
C TYR A 235 -13.29 8.43 -9.35
N PRO A 236 -12.62 7.35 -8.89
CA PRO A 236 -13.19 6.40 -7.94
C PRO A 236 -13.47 7.11 -6.62
N ILE A 237 -14.71 7.63 -6.48
CA ILE A 237 -15.05 8.55 -5.41
C ILE A 237 -15.31 7.81 -4.09
N HIS A 238 -14.70 8.29 -3.01
CA HIS A 238 -14.88 7.74 -1.68
C HIS A 238 -16.36 7.81 -1.22
N LYS A 239 -16.81 6.81 -0.45
CA LYS A 239 -18.19 6.72 0.04
C LYS A 239 -18.61 7.81 1.03
N ASN A 240 -17.65 8.60 1.55
CA ASN A 240 -17.94 9.70 2.48
C ASN A 240 -18.88 10.74 1.82
N PRO A 241 -20.07 11.02 2.41
CA PRO A 241 -21.03 11.97 1.86
C PRO A 241 -20.45 13.36 1.61
N LYS A 242 -19.57 13.84 2.49
CA LYS A 242 -18.94 15.17 2.36
C LYS A 242 -18.06 15.27 1.11
N VAL A 243 -17.36 14.19 0.74
CA VAL A 243 -16.57 14.15 -0.50
C VAL A 243 -17.49 14.19 -1.71
N ARG A 244 -18.56 13.38 -1.69
CA ARG A 244 -19.55 13.30 -2.78
C ARG A 244 -20.30 14.61 -2.99
N GLU A 245 -20.62 15.32 -1.93
CA GLU A 245 -21.28 16.63 -1.97
C GLU A 245 -20.40 17.66 -2.69
N VAL A 246 -19.13 17.80 -2.27
CA VAL A 246 -18.19 18.73 -2.92
C VAL A 246 -17.92 18.37 -4.38
N ALA A 247 -17.81 17.08 -4.70
CA ALA A 247 -17.62 16.63 -6.08
C ALA A 247 -18.81 17.02 -6.97
N ARG A 248 -20.05 16.83 -6.49
CA ARG A 248 -21.26 17.24 -7.22
C ARG A 248 -21.36 18.75 -7.38
N GLU A 249 -21.01 19.49 -6.32
CA GLU A 249 -21.00 20.96 -6.33
C GLU A 249 -20.08 21.51 -7.42
N VAL A 250 -18.84 20.99 -7.53
CA VAL A 250 -17.81 21.55 -8.41
C VAL A 250 -17.87 20.98 -9.83
N PHE A 251 -18.07 19.67 -9.96
CA PHE A 251 -18.04 19.01 -11.27
C PHE A 251 -19.40 18.98 -11.97
N GLY A 252 -20.53 18.97 -11.21
CA GLY A 252 -21.85 18.87 -11.83
C GLY A 252 -21.93 17.70 -12.81
N ASP A 253 -22.51 17.97 -13.99
CA ASP A 253 -22.71 16.99 -15.08
C ASP A 253 -21.63 17.11 -16.17
N MET A 254 -20.36 17.32 -15.80
CA MET A 254 -19.27 17.44 -16.78
C MET A 254 -19.03 16.12 -17.53
N ASN A 255 -19.18 16.13 -18.84
CA ASN A 255 -19.05 14.94 -19.69
C ASN A 255 -17.60 14.40 -19.80
N LYS A 256 -16.59 15.20 -19.43
CA LYS A 256 -15.16 14.80 -19.42
C LYS A 256 -14.70 14.25 -18.06
N ILE A 257 -15.56 14.26 -17.03
CA ILE A 257 -15.26 13.75 -15.69
C ILE A 257 -16.24 12.63 -15.35
N LYS A 258 -15.72 11.47 -14.96
CA LYS A 258 -16.55 10.32 -14.57
C LYS A 258 -16.30 9.98 -13.11
N LEU A 259 -17.33 10.21 -12.29
CA LEU A 259 -17.36 9.75 -10.89
C LEU A 259 -17.85 8.31 -10.90
N ILE A 260 -17.05 7.40 -10.34
CA ILE A 260 -17.39 5.97 -10.26
C ILE A 260 -17.33 5.50 -8.81
N GLU A 261 -17.95 4.36 -8.52
CA GLU A 261 -17.80 3.74 -7.21
C GLU A 261 -16.33 3.31 -6.96
N PRO A 262 -15.92 3.18 -5.68
CA PRO A 262 -14.58 2.71 -5.35
C PRO A 262 -14.27 1.39 -6.06
N LEU A 263 -13.08 1.32 -6.65
CA LEU A 263 -12.63 0.16 -7.40
C LEU A 263 -12.05 -0.92 -6.46
N GLU A 264 -12.19 -2.16 -6.86
CA GLU A 264 -11.43 -3.28 -6.29
C GLU A 264 -9.97 -3.23 -6.74
N VAL A 265 -9.10 -3.96 -6.04
CA VAL A 265 -7.64 -3.85 -6.20
C VAL A 265 -7.17 -4.11 -7.64
N ILE A 266 -7.71 -5.14 -8.30
CA ILE A 266 -7.34 -5.46 -9.69
C ILE A 266 -7.72 -4.30 -10.61
N ASP A 267 -8.96 -3.84 -10.52
CA ASP A 267 -9.44 -2.74 -11.34
C ASP A 267 -8.61 -1.48 -11.08
N PHE A 268 -8.37 -1.17 -9.81
CA PHE A 268 -7.64 0.04 -9.43
C PHE A 268 -6.20 0.04 -9.98
N HIS A 269 -5.46 -1.08 -9.87
CA HIS A 269 -4.10 -1.20 -10.41
C HIS A 269 -4.09 -1.09 -11.95
N ASN A 270 -5.10 -1.64 -12.62
CA ASN A 270 -5.22 -1.49 -14.08
C ASN A 270 -5.58 -0.07 -14.49
N PHE A 271 -6.42 0.65 -13.73
CA PHE A 271 -6.68 2.07 -13.94
C PHE A 271 -5.43 2.92 -13.70
N GLN A 272 -4.65 2.63 -12.66
CA GLN A 272 -3.33 3.25 -12.48
C GLN A 272 -2.44 3.02 -13.71
N ASN A 273 -2.34 1.78 -14.19
CA ASN A 273 -1.52 1.43 -15.34
C ASN A 273 -1.99 2.11 -16.65
N LYS A 274 -3.28 2.35 -16.83
CA LYS A 274 -3.85 3.02 -18.01
C LYS A 274 -3.86 4.55 -17.89
N SER A 275 -3.59 5.11 -16.71
CA SER A 275 -3.57 6.56 -16.51
C SER A 275 -2.38 7.23 -17.20
N TYR A 276 -2.54 8.49 -17.56
CA TYR A 276 -1.47 9.37 -18.02
C TYR A 276 -0.79 10.05 -16.83
N ILE A 277 -1.57 10.68 -15.95
CA ILE A 277 -1.12 11.29 -14.69
C ILE A 277 -2.04 10.81 -13.57
N ILE A 278 -1.50 10.64 -12.38
CA ILE A 278 -2.27 10.33 -11.18
C ILE A 278 -2.20 11.53 -10.22
N LEU A 279 -3.37 11.99 -9.78
CA LEU A 279 -3.50 13.01 -8.73
C LEU A 279 -4.07 12.33 -7.49
N SER A 280 -3.30 12.31 -6.40
CA SER A 280 -3.68 11.49 -5.24
C SER A 280 -3.23 12.06 -3.90
N ASP A 281 -4.07 11.87 -2.87
CA ASP A 281 -3.72 12.07 -1.46
C ASP A 281 -3.41 10.75 -0.71
N SER A 282 -3.41 9.61 -1.42
CA SER A 282 -3.16 8.28 -0.87
C SER A 282 -1.66 7.97 -0.74
N GLY A 283 -1.24 7.39 0.40
CA GLY A 283 0.13 6.94 0.61
C GLY A 283 0.51 5.74 -0.27
N GLY A 284 -0.33 4.71 -0.39
CA GLY A 284 -0.02 3.51 -1.18
C GLY A 284 0.21 3.82 -2.65
N ILE A 285 -0.58 4.71 -3.25
CA ILE A 285 -0.43 5.12 -4.65
C ILE A 285 0.94 5.76 -4.92
N GLN A 286 1.50 6.47 -3.94
CA GLN A 286 2.84 7.06 -4.03
C GLN A 286 3.94 6.02 -4.18
N GLU A 287 3.71 4.80 -3.70
CA GLU A 287 4.65 3.67 -3.85
C GLU A 287 4.38 2.88 -5.13
N GLU A 288 3.11 2.63 -5.43
CA GLU A 288 2.63 1.77 -6.52
C GLU A 288 2.79 2.41 -7.91
N ALA A 289 2.25 3.62 -8.10
CA ALA A 289 2.16 4.25 -9.41
C ALA A 289 3.52 4.52 -10.09
N PRO A 290 4.60 4.89 -9.37
CA PRO A 290 5.93 4.99 -9.95
C PRO A 290 6.43 3.69 -10.58
N SER A 291 6.05 2.52 -10.07
CA SER A 291 6.45 1.23 -10.64
C SER A 291 5.84 0.98 -12.03
N LEU A 292 4.74 1.66 -12.32
CA LEU A 292 4.07 1.64 -13.63
C LEU A 292 4.55 2.77 -14.56
N GLY A 293 5.56 3.54 -14.14
CA GLY A 293 6.04 4.69 -14.90
C GLY A 293 5.01 5.82 -15.00
N LYS A 294 4.17 6.00 -13.97
CA LYS A 294 3.13 7.05 -13.96
C LYS A 294 3.54 8.21 -13.07
N PRO A 295 3.59 9.45 -13.61
CA PRO A 295 3.79 10.64 -12.78
C PRO A 295 2.68 10.79 -11.74
N VAL A 296 3.07 11.10 -10.49
CA VAL A 296 2.12 11.30 -9.40
C VAL A 296 2.24 12.72 -8.86
N LEU A 297 1.14 13.45 -8.88
CA LEU A 297 0.97 14.72 -8.20
C LEU A 297 0.29 14.48 -6.86
N VAL A 298 1.04 14.70 -5.78
CA VAL A 298 0.59 14.41 -4.41
C VAL A 298 -0.19 15.60 -3.87
N LEU A 299 -1.50 15.40 -3.65
CA LEU A 299 -2.47 16.42 -3.20
C LEU A 299 -2.41 16.61 -1.67
N ARG A 300 -1.21 16.86 -1.16
CA ARG A 300 -0.92 17.03 0.27
C ARG A 300 0.18 18.06 0.48
N ASN A 301 0.20 18.70 1.66
CA ASN A 301 1.26 19.61 2.05
C ASN A 301 2.52 18.88 2.57
N THR A 302 2.34 17.67 3.06
CA THR A 302 3.43 16.81 3.56
C THR A 302 3.22 15.38 3.11
N THR A 303 4.30 14.59 3.06
CA THR A 303 4.24 13.16 2.79
C THR A 303 5.22 12.40 3.69
N GLU A 304 4.82 11.22 4.11
CA GLU A 304 5.68 10.24 4.80
C GLU A 304 6.56 9.43 3.83
N ARG A 305 6.61 9.83 2.55
CA ARG A 305 7.33 9.15 1.47
C ARG A 305 8.27 10.11 0.73
N PRO A 306 9.24 10.71 1.44
CA PRO A 306 10.15 11.71 0.86
C PRO A 306 11.05 11.14 -0.24
N GLU A 307 11.28 9.82 -0.22
CA GLU A 307 12.13 9.14 -1.20
C GLU A 307 11.60 9.28 -2.64
N GLY A 308 10.28 9.19 -2.83
CA GLY A 308 9.68 9.35 -4.16
C GLY A 308 9.81 10.78 -4.71
N ILE A 309 9.80 11.79 -3.82
CA ILE A 309 10.06 13.18 -4.20
C ILE A 309 11.54 13.34 -4.59
N SER A 310 12.44 12.83 -3.77
CA SER A 310 13.88 12.90 -4.03
C SER A 310 14.29 12.15 -5.31
N ALA A 311 13.64 11.01 -5.60
CA ALA A 311 13.83 10.26 -6.83
C ALA A 311 13.19 10.93 -8.06
N GLY A 312 12.29 11.90 -7.86
CA GLY A 312 11.59 12.60 -8.94
C GLY A 312 10.40 11.83 -9.53
N THR A 313 9.94 10.76 -8.90
CA THR A 313 8.73 10.00 -9.30
C THR A 313 7.44 10.65 -8.83
N LEU A 314 7.52 11.43 -7.75
CA LEU A 314 6.43 12.13 -7.11
C LEU A 314 6.69 13.63 -7.09
N LYS A 315 5.63 14.43 -7.17
CA LYS A 315 5.68 15.86 -6.90
C LYS A 315 4.62 16.26 -5.89
N LEU A 316 5.05 16.87 -4.77
CA LEU A 316 4.14 17.43 -3.77
C LEU A 316 3.58 18.74 -4.30
N VAL A 317 2.27 18.82 -4.50
CA VAL A 317 1.59 20.00 -5.07
C VAL A 317 0.63 20.66 -4.09
N GLY A 318 0.46 20.09 -2.89
CA GLY A 318 -0.45 20.63 -1.89
C GLY A 318 -1.91 20.56 -2.31
N THR A 319 -2.69 21.54 -1.82
CA THR A 319 -4.12 21.67 -2.11
C THR A 319 -4.48 23.00 -2.72
N ASP A 320 -3.49 23.79 -3.13
CA ASP A 320 -3.68 25.08 -3.80
C ASP A 320 -4.12 24.89 -5.25
N GLU A 321 -5.18 25.57 -5.66
CA GLU A 321 -5.80 25.42 -6.98
C GLU A 321 -4.83 25.74 -8.12
N ASP A 322 -4.10 26.86 -8.03
CA ASP A 322 -3.20 27.30 -9.10
C ASP A 322 -1.97 26.40 -9.20
N THR A 323 -1.45 25.94 -8.08
CA THR A 323 -0.31 25.01 -8.03
C THR A 323 -0.68 23.68 -8.71
N ILE A 324 -1.82 23.09 -8.34
CA ILE A 324 -2.30 21.81 -8.92
C ILE A 324 -2.53 21.99 -10.44
N TYR A 325 -3.21 23.05 -10.83
CA TYR A 325 -3.47 23.34 -12.25
C TYR A 325 -2.17 23.50 -13.04
N ASN A 326 -1.24 24.35 -12.58
CA ASN A 326 0.01 24.62 -13.29
C ASN A 326 0.91 23.39 -13.40
N GLU A 327 1.03 22.60 -12.35
CA GLU A 327 1.84 21.38 -12.38
C GLU A 327 1.22 20.28 -13.25
N THR A 328 -0.10 20.14 -13.24
CA THR A 328 -0.79 19.22 -14.15
C THR A 328 -0.62 19.66 -15.60
N LYS A 329 -0.85 20.96 -15.90
CA LYS A 329 -0.64 21.57 -17.21
C LYS A 329 0.79 21.36 -17.71
N LYS A 330 1.78 21.58 -16.85
CA LYS A 330 3.20 21.37 -17.18
C LYS A 330 3.46 19.96 -17.69
N LEU A 331 2.89 18.92 -17.04
CA LEU A 331 3.04 17.53 -17.47
C LEU A 331 2.24 17.19 -18.73
N LEU A 332 1.14 17.89 -18.98
CA LEU A 332 0.34 17.71 -20.20
C LEU A 332 1.01 18.35 -21.44
N ASP A 333 1.64 19.50 -21.29
CA ASP A 333 2.20 20.30 -22.38
C ASP A 333 3.67 19.99 -22.66
N ASN A 334 4.43 19.52 -21.66
CA ASN A 334 5.85 19.34 -21.77
C ASN A 334 6.23 17.85 -21.63
N LYS A 335 6.44 17.19 -22.80
CA LYS A 335 6.82 15.80 -22.87
C LYS A 335 8.12 15.49 -22.11
N PHE A 336 9.08 16.41 -22.09
CA PHE A 336 10.34 16.23 -21.36
C PHE A 336 10.11 16.15 -19.83
N GLU A 337 9.31 17.04 -19.28
CA GLU A 337 8.95 17.02 -17.85
C GLU A 337 8.15 15.76 -17.50
N TYR A 338 7.23 15.36 -18.37
CA TYR A 338 6.49 14.11 -18.22
C TYR A 338 7.45 12.90 -18.19
N GLU A 339 8.32 12.79 -19.21
CA GLU A 339 9.25 11.67 -19.31
C GLU A 339 10.28 11.64 -18.18
N LYS A 340 10.69 12.79 -17.68
CA LYS A 340 11.56 12.91 -16.51
C LYS A 340 10.95 12.23 -15.27
N MET A 341 9.66 12.44 -15.02
CA MET A 341 8.97 11.79 -13.89
C MET A 341 8.65 10.32 -14.17
N SER A 342 8.12 10.02 -15.35
CA SER A 342 7.65 8.66 -15.69
C SER A 342 8.78 7.65 -15.84
N LYS A 343 10.01 8.10 -16.15
CA LYS A 343 11.21 7.26 -16.30
C LYS A 343 12.15 7.31 -15.09
N ALA A 344 11.80 8.08 -14.05
CA ALA A 344 12.57 8.13 -12.82
C ALA A 344 12.56 6.74 -12.13
N SER A 345 13.68 6.39 -11.50
CA SER A 345 13.80 5.12 -10.78
C SER A 345 12.87 5.09 -9.58
N ASN A 346 12.08 4.04 -9.45
CA ASN A 346 11.20 3.86 -8.30
C ASN A 346 12.01 3.48 -7.06
N PRO A 347 12.05 4.32 -6.01
CA PRO A 347 12.83 4.03 -4.81
C PRO A 347 12.22 2.91 -3.95
N TYR A 348 10.96 2.54 -4.20
CA TYR A 348 10.23 1.54 -3.41
C TYR A 348 10.41 0.11 -3.91
N GLY A 349 11.13 -0.11 -5.01
CA GLY A 349 11.47 -1.45 -5.46
C GLY A 349 11.23 -1.71 -6.94
N ASP A 350 11.56 -2.95 -7.34
CA ASP A 350 11.56 -3.44 -8.71
C ASP A 350 10.64 -4.66 -8.92
N GLY A 351 9.77 -4.98 -7.94
CA GLY A 351 8.88 -6.13 -7.99
C GLY A 351 9.54 -7.47 -7.62
N LYS A 352 10.66 -7.44 -6.89
CA LYS A 352 11.37 -8.64 -6.41
C LYS A 352 11.58 -8.63 -4.88
N ALA A 353 10.75 -7.92 -4.15
CA ALA A 353 10.86 -7.86 -2.70
C ALA A 353 10.61 -9.23 -2.07
N SER A 354 9.58 -9.94 -2.53
CA SER A 354 9.23 -11.27 -2.05
C SER A 354 10.37 -12.28 -2.23
N VAL A 355 11.01 -12.28 -3.38
CA VAL A 355 12.18 -13.13 -3.67
C VAL A 355 13.32 -12.85 -2.68
N ARG A 356 13.66 -11.57 -2.47
CA ARG A 356 14.73 -11.18 -1.53
C ARG A 356 14.42 -11.56 -0.08
N ILE A 357 13.16 -11.45 0.34
CA ILE A 357 12.72 -11.86 1.68
C ILE A 357 12.92 -13.37 1.84
N VAL A 358 12.45 -14.16 0.88
CA VAL A 358 12.53 -15.63 0.95
C VAL A 358 13.99 -16.11 0.88
N ASP A 359 14.81 -15.52 -0.01
CA ASP A 359 16.24 -15.85 -0.08
C ASP A 359 16.95 -15.56 1.26
N ALA A 360 16.67 -14.41 1.91
CA ALA A 360 17.25 -14.09 3.22
C ALA A 360 16.83 -15.09 4.33
N ILE A 361 15.59 -15.58 4.29
CA ILE A 361 15.11 -16.61 5.23
C ILE A 361 15.84 -17.94 4.99
N ILE A 362 15.97 -18.35 3.71
CA ILE A 362 16.69 -19.58 3.35
C ILE A 362 18.17 -19.47 3.78
N ASP A 363 18.81 -18.34 3.55
CA ASP A 363 20.22 -18.12 3.95
C ASP A 363 20.42 -18.20 5.46
N LYS A 364 19.44 -17.79 6.26
CA LYS A 364 19.53 -17.83 7.73
C LYS A 364 19.29 -19.25 8.28
N TYR A 365 18.28 -19.97 7.77
CA TYR A 365 17.83 -21.22 8.36
C TYR A 365 18.21 -22.48 7.55
N GLY A 366 18.66 -22.33 6.31
CA GLY A 366 18.98 -23.45 5.41
C GLY A 366 20.36 -24.08 5.62
N LYS A 367 21.10 -23.65 6.66
CA LYS A 367 22.45 -24.12 7.00
C LYS A 367 22.41 -25.38 7.85
#